data_b4328521c4e61616989404e4ddc1270a
#
_entry.id   b4328521c4e61616989404e4ddc1270a
#
_cell.length_a   1.000
_cell.length_b   1.000
_cell.length_c   1.000
_cell.angle_alpha   90.00
_cell.angle_beta   90.00
_cell.angle_gamma   90.00
#
_symmetry.space_group_name_H-M   'P 1'
#
loop_
_entity.id
_entity.type
_entity.pdbx_description
1 polymer ?
#
loop_
_entity_poly.entity_id
_entity_poly.type
_entity_poly.pdbx_seq_one_letter_code
_entity_poly.pdbx_strand_id
1 'polypeptide(L)'
;MHTNYVLIDFENVQPRNLEILSSHPFKVFVFVGARQAKIPYELATAMQRLGENAQYVKIGGQGKNALDFHLAFYVGELVAKDPGAYFHVISKDTGFDPLIKHLKARKVRILREKDLAEIPVLRMSAATSDDEKIAAIVKNLSARGHSRPRKVKTLANTINSLFTKKLEEEELMSLITELQNKHYIVVTEGNVSYKLPH
;
A
#
# COMPACT_ATOMS: atom_id res chain seq x y z
N MET A 1 3.17 13.25 -7.03
CA MET A 1 2.92 11.83 -6.73
C MET A 1 3.49 11.56 -5.36
N HIS A 2 2.82 10.84 -4.45
CA HIS A 2 3.37 10.57 -3.11
C HIS A 2 4.27 9.33 -3.16
N THR A 3 5.37 9.36 -2.44
CA THR A 3 6.27 8.21 -2.29
C THR A 3 5.56 7.10 -1.50
N ASN A 4 5.78 5.85 -1.88
CA ASN A 4 5.36 4.67 -1.13
C ASN A 4 6.61 4.00 -0.53
N TYR A 5 6.72 3.99 0.78
CA TYR A 5 7.76 3.28 1.50
C TYR A 5 7.28 1.88 1.88
N VAL A 6 8.04 0.86 1.49
CA VAL A 6 7.77 -0.54 1.81
C VAL A 6 8.86 -1.04 2.76
N LEU A 7 8.47 -1.35 3.99
CA LEU A 7 9.37 -1.83 5.02
C LEU A 7 9.06 -3.31 5.29
N ILE A 8 9.96 -4.18 4.86
CA ILE A 8 9.76 -5.63 4.88
C ILE A 8 10.47 -6.24 6.09
N ASP A 9 9.69 -6.83 6.98
CA ASP A 9 10.17 -7.68 8.05
C ASP A 9 10.53 -9.06 7.48
N PHE A 10 11.81 -9.25 7.14
CA PHE A 10 12.27 -10.43 6.44
C PHE A 10 12.34 -11.68 7.32
N GLU A 11 12.28 -11.56 8.65
CA GLU A 11 12.14 -12.70 9.56
C GLU A 11 10.74 -13.31 9.49
N ASN A 12 9.71 -12.48 9.30
CA ASN A 12 8.32 -12.91 9.28
C ASN A 12 7.76 -13.12 7.86
N VAL A 13 8.26 -12.37 6.87
CA VAL A 13 7.76 -12.44 5.49
C VAL A 13 8.92 -12.46 4.51
N GLN A 14 8.98 -13.51 3.70
CA GLN A 14 9.93 -13.62 2.59
C GLN A 14 9.17 -13.46 1.27
N PRO A 15 9.06 -12.24 0.73
CA PRO A 15 8.27 -11.99 -0.46
C PRO A 15 8.92 -12.67 -1.68
N ARG A 16 8.09 -13.35 -2.48
CA ARG A 16 8.56 -14.09 -3.67
C ARG A 16 8.61 -13.25 -4.94
N ASN A 17 7.86 -12.15 -5.00
CA ASN A 17 7.71 -11.33 -6.19
C ASN A 17 7.86 -9.84 -5.87
N LEU A 18 9.11 -9.37 -5.70
CA LEU A 18 9.39 -7.93 -5.54
C LEU A 18 9.30 -7.16 -6.86
N GLU A 19 9.30 -7.83 -8.01
CA GLU A 19 9.25 -7.16 -9.32
C GLU A 19 7.97 -6.33 -9.51
N ILE A 20 6.89 -6.71 -8.81
CA ILE A 20 5.64 -5.93 -8.80
C ILE A 20 5.83 -4.50 -8.27
N LEU A 21 6.88 -4.24 -7.50
CA LEU A 21 7.18 -2.90 -6.96
C LEU A 21 7.82 -1.98 -8.01
N SER A 22 8.36 -2.53 -9.11
CA SER A 22 9.00 -1.73 -10.17
C SER A 22 8.02 -0.87 -10.97
N SER A 23 6.72 -1.18 -10.92
CA SER A 23 5.68 -0.47 -11.65
C SER A 23 5.23 0.84 -10.99
N HIS A 24 5.72 1.15 -9.80
CA HIS A 24 5.35 2.34 -9.01
C HIS A 24 6.56 2.95 -8.31
N PRO A 25 6.51 4.22 -7.89
CA PRO A 25 7.60 4.87 -7.15
C PRO A 25 7.67 4.36 -5.70
N PHE A 26 8.05 3.10 -5.53
CA PHE A 26 8.31 2.50 -4.23
C PHE A 26 9.76 2.73 -3.80
N LYS A 27 9.95 2.97 -2.50
CA LYS A 27 11.23 2.86 -1.81
C LYS A 27 11.18 1.68 -0.85
N VAL A 28 12.04 0.70 -1.05
CA VAL A 28 11.98 -0.61 -0.39
C VAL A 28 13.10 -0.76 0.62
N PHE A 29 12.75 -1.13 1.84
CA PHE A 29 13.67 -1.43 2.94
C PHE A 29 13.43 -2.86 3.39
N VAL A 30 14.42 -3.73 3.22
CA VAL A 30 14.36 -5.12 3.68
C VAL A 30 15.14 -5.24 4.97
N PHE A 31 14.44 -5.41 6.09
CA PHE A 31 15.06 -5.60 7.40
C PHE A 31 15.46 -7.05 7.58
N VAL A 32 16.75 -7.27 7.73
CA VAL A 32 17.35 -8.60 7.80
C VAL A 32 17.85 -8.84 9.22
N GLY A 33 17.30 -9.85 9.89
CA GLY A 33 17.66 -10.22 11.26
C GLY A 33 19.13 -10.58 11.41
N ALA A 34 19.69 -10.39 12.61
CA ALA A 34 21.09 -10.59 12.90
C ALA A 34 21.61 -12.00 12.51
N ARG A 35 20.77 -13.02 12.67
CA ARG A 35 21.09 -14.43 12.35
C ARG A 35 20.87 -14.82 10.89
N GLN A 36 20.20 -13.98 10.12
CA GLN A 36 19.90 -14.24 8.71
C GLN A 36 21.17 -14.09 7.88
N ALA A 37 21.81 -15.20 7.55
CA ALA A 37 23.08 -15.22 6.80
C ALA A 37 22.90 -15.33 5.28
N LYS A 38 21.70 -15.71 4.82
CA LYS A 38 21.42 -15.96 3.39
C LYS A 38 20.22 -15.17 2.93
N ILE A 39 20.30 -14.66 1.71
CA ILE A 39 19.22 -13.98 0.99
C ILE A 39 18.92 -14.83 -0.25
N PRO A 40 17.64 -15.13 -0.56
CA PRO A 40 17.27 -15.83 -1.79
C PRO A 40 17.75 -15.05 -3.02
N TYR A 41 18.21 -15.77 -4.03
CA TYR A 41 18.75 -15.18 -5.27
C TYR A 41 17.72 -14.28 -5.96
N GLU A 42 16.46 -14.70 -5.99
CA GLU A 42 15.35 -13.95 -6.59
C GLU A 42 15.14 -12.61 -5.88
N LEU A 43 15.22 -12.58 -4.55
CA LEU A 43 15.14 -11.36 -3.77
C LEU A 43 16.32 -10.44 -4.08
N ALA A 44 17.54 -10.97 -4.10
CA ALA A 44 18.74 -10.19 -4.40
C ALA A 44 18.65 -9.56 -5.80
N THR A 45 18.22 -10.32 -6.80
CA THR A 45 18.05 -9.86 -8.18
C THR A 45 17.01 -8.76 -8.29
N ALA A 46 15.86 -8.92 -7.62
CA ALA A 46 14.81 -7.90 -7.62
C ALA A 46 15.25 -6.60 -6.94
N MET A 47 16.00 -6.70 -5.82
CA MET A 47 16.58 -5.53 -5.14
C MET A 47 17.57 -4.78 -6.04
N GLN A 48 18.43 -5.52 -6.79
CA GLN A 48 19.36 -4.93 -7.75
C GLN A 48 18.64 -4.17 -8.86
N ARG A 49 17.52 -4.70 -9.37
CA ARG A 49 16.71 -4.02 -10.40
C ARG A 49 16.05 -2.74 -9.89
N LEU A 50 15.68 -2.68 -8.62
CA LEU A 50 15.14 -1.47 -7.98
C LEU A 50 16.23 -0.40 -7.75
N GLY A 51 17.51 -0.77 -7.77
CA GLY A 51 18.64 0.14 -7.66
C GLY A 51 18.60 1.00 -6.39
N GLU A 52 18.73 2.30 -6.53
CA GLU A 52 18.73 3.27 -5.43
C GLU A 52 17.41 3.31 -4.63
N ASN A 53 16.35 2.75 -5.18
CA ASN A 53 15.04 2.68 -4.51
C ASN A 53 14.92 1.48 -3.57
N ALA A 54 15.97 0.66 -3.41
CA ALA A 54 15.92 -0.49 -2.53
C ALA A 54 17.21 -0.66 -1.73
N GLN A 55 17.07 -0.99 -0.45
CA GLN A 55 18.22 -1.28 0.42
C GLN A 55 17.93 -2.38 1.42
N TYR A 56 18.98 -3.13 1.79
CA TYR A 56 18.96 -4.03 2.92
C TYR A 56 19.36 -3.29 4.19
N VAL A 57 18.62 -3.50 5.26
CA VAL A 57 18.93 -3.01 6.60
C VAL A 57 19.27 -4.22 7.45
N LYS A 58 20.56 -4.55 7.58
CA LYS A 58 21.03 -5.60 8.49
C LYS A 58 21.00 -5.06 9.91
N ILE A 59 20.18 -5.67 10.76
CA ILE A 59 20.10 -5.25 12.16
C ILE A 59 21.31 -5.78 12.95
N GLY A 60 21.79 -4.98 13.88
CA GLY A 60 22.83 -5.38 14.85
C GLY A 60 22.21 -5.97 16.11
N GLY A 61 22.92 -6.94 16.70
CA GLY A 61 22.52 -7.53 17.97
C GLY A 61 21.46 -8.63 17.86
N GLN A 62 21.25 -9.29 18.98
CA GLN A 62 20.26 -10.37 19.13
C GLN A 62 19.39 -10.05 20.33
N GLY A 63 18.09 -10.04 20.17
CA GLY A 63 17.15 -9.80 21.26
C GLY A 63 15.72 -10.00 20.77
N LYS A 64 14.84 -10.26 21.72
CA LYS A 64 13.41 -10.31 21.43
C LYS A 64 12.98 -8.94 20.83
N ASN A 65 12.31 -8.96 19.70
CA ASN A 65 11.81 -7.77 19.01
C ASN A 65 12.92 -6.81 18.51
N ALA A 66 14.19 -7.26 18.37
CA ALA A 66 15.27 -6.38 17.92
C ALA A 66 14.99 -5.81 16.52
N LEU A 67 14.48 -6.62 15.59
CA LEU A 67 14.09 -6.17 14.26
C LEU A 67 12.94 -5.16 14.33
N ASP A 68 11.95 -5.39 15.19
CA ASP A 68 10.77 -4.53 15.32
C ASP A 68 11.14 -3.12 15.78
N PHE A 69 12.08 -2.99 16.72
CA PHE A 69 12.58 -1.69 17.16
C PHE A 69 13.33 -0.95 16.04
N HIS A 70 14.14 -1.65 15.25
CA HIS A 70 14.81 -1.03 14.11
C HIS A 70 13.80 -0.57 13.06
N LEU A 71 12.83 -1.42 12.72
CA LEU A 71 11.77 -1.08 11.77
C LEU A 71 10.95 0.11 12.26
N ALA A 72 10.56 0.12 13.54
CA ALA A 72 9.83 1.26 14.14
C ALA A 72 10.64 2.56 14.10
N PHE A 73 11.95 2.51 14.37
CA PHE A 73 12.85 3.64 14.24
C PHE A 73 12.88 4.21 12.82
N TYR A 74 13.05 3.34 11.81
CA TYR A 74 13.06 3.74 10.40
C TYR A 74 11.73 4.34 9.97
N VAL A 75 10.59 3.78 10.41
CA VAL A 75 9.28 4.38 10.16
C VAL A 75 9.24 5.81 10.70
N GLY A 76 9.69 6.04 11.94
CA GLY A 76 9.72 7.37 12.54
C GLY A 76 10.61 8.36 11.78
N GLU A 77 11.80 7.91 11.38
CA GLU A 77 12.75 8.71 10.59
C GLU A 77 12.19 9.09 9.22
N LEU A 78 11.61 8.13 8.51
CA LEU A 78 11.04 8.33 7.18
C LEU A 78 9.79 9.20 7.21
N VAL A 79 8.94 9.05 8.24
CA VAL A 79 7.78 9.93 8.47
C VAL A 79 8.22 11.38 8.71
N ALA A 80 9.32 11.59 9.43
CA ALA A 80 9.86 12.92 9.64
C ALA A 80 10.44 13.55 8.36
N LYS A 81 11.06 12.74 7.50
CA LYS A 81 11.62 13.18 6.21
C LYS A 81 10.56 13.42 5.12
N ASP A 82 9.52 12.61 5.08
CA ASP A 82 8.45 12.66 4.06
C ASP A 82 7.08 12.42 4.71
N PRO A 83 6.51 13.42 5.39
CA PRO A 83 5.25 13.28 6.12
C PRO A 83 4.03 13.06 5.21
N GLY A 84 4.18 13.32 3.91
CA GLY A 84 3.14 13.12 2.90
C GLY A 84 3.11 11.72 2.29
N ALA A 85 4.11 10.88 2.58
CA ALA A 85 4.25 9.54 2.00
C ALA A 85 3.22 8.52 2.53
N TYR A 86 3.18 7.40 1.84
CA TYR A 86 2.50 6.18 2.30
C TYR A 86 3.54 5.18 2.81
N PHE A 87 3.22 4.51 3.92
CA PHE A 87 4.09 3.54 4.57
C PHE A 87 3.41 2.18 4.64
N HIS A 88 4.11 1.14 4.17
CA HIS A 88 3.64 -0.24 4.12
C HIS A 88 4.60 -1.11 4.93
N VAL A 89 4.16 -1.59 6.08
CA VAL A 89 4.90 -2.56 6.88
C VAL A 89 4.46 -3.95 6.46
N ILE A 90 5.37 -4.70 5.83
CA ILE A 90 5.09 -6.07 5.39
C ILE A 90 5.55 -7.03 6.47
N SER A 91 4.61 -7.47 7.28
CA SER A 91 4.84 -8.42 8.36
C SER A 91 3.55 -9.15 8.74
N LYS A 92 3.67 -10.43 9.10
CA LYS A 92 2.58 -11.22 9.70
C LYS A 92 2.45 -10.99 11.20
N ASP A 93 3.45 -10.35 11.83
CA ASP A 93 3.42 -10.06 13.25
C ASP A 93 2.42 -8.95 13.58
N THR A 94 1.43 -9.29 14.38
CA THR A 94 0.42 -8.35 14.88
C THR A 94 0.97 -7.42 15.97
N GLY A 95 2.17 -7.66 16.47
CA GLY A 95 2.88 -6.79 17.42
C GLY A 95 3.06 -5.37 16.90
N PHE A 96 3.07 -5.17 15.58
CA PHE A 96 3.09 -3.84 14.96
C PHE A 96 1.75 -3.09 15.03
N ASP A 97 0.62 -3.76 15.24
CA ASP A 97 -0.72 -3.12 15.17
C ASP A 97 -0.91 -1.96 16.15
N PRO A 98 -0.40 -2.00 17.41
CA PRO A 98 -0.45 -0.84 18.31
C PRO A 98 0.32 0.38 17.76
N LEU A 99 1.52 0.17 17.19
CA LEU A 99 2.30 1.22 16.55
C LEU A 99 1.57 1.81 15.36
N ILE A 100 1.03 0.96 14.48
CA ILE A 100 0.23 1.38 13.32
C ILE A 100 -0.96 2.22 13.75
N LYS A 101 -1.70 1.78 14.78
CA LYS A 101 -2.84 2.53 15.34
C LYS A 101 -2.40 3.90 15.88
N HIS A 102 -1.30 3.95 16.62
CA HIS A 102 -0.75 5.20 17.15
C HIS A 102 -0.38 6.19 16.06
N LEU A 103 0.33 5.72 15.02
CA LEU A 103 0.76 6.56 13.90
C LEU A 103 -0.42 7.05 13.05
N LYS A 104 -1.45 6.22 12.84
CA LYS A 104 -2.70 6.64 12.18
C LYS A 104 -3.41 7.76 12.94
N ALA A 105 -3.45 7.68 14.26
CA ALA A 105 -4.02 8.76 15.10
C ALA A 105 -3.27 10.09 14.91
N ARG A 106 -1.99 10.03 14.59
CA ARG A 106 -1.12 11.18 14.22
C ARG A 106 -1.22 11.56 12.74
N LYS A 107 -2.19 11.02 12.00
CA LYS A 107 -2.45 11.27 10.56
C LYS A 107 -1.34 10.74 9.63
N VAL A 108 -0.49 9.83 10.09
CA VAL A 108 0.48 9.12 9.24
C VAL A 108 -0.28 8.08 8.40
N ARG A 109 0.00 8.05 7.11
CA ARG A 109 -0.61 7.12 6.15
C ARG A 109 0.15 5.79 6.16
N ILE A 110 -0.11 4.96 7.14
CA ILE A 110 0.60 3.70 7.37
C ILE A 110 -0.36 2.52 7.47
N LEU A 111 0.05 1.39 6.88
CA LEU A 111 -0.67 0.11 6.94
C LEU A 111 0.33 -1.01 7.25
N ARG A 112 -0.15 -2.09 7.88
CA ARG A 112 0.52 -3.37 7.91
C ARG A 112 -0.21 -4.32 6.96
N GLU A 113 0.54 -4.92 6.07
CA GLU A 113 0.09 -5.95 5.15
C GLU A 113 0.86 -7.26 5.39
N LYS A 114 0.22 -8.39 5.14
CA LYS A 114 0.82 -9.71 5.32
C LYS A 114 1.68 -10.14 4.14
N ASP A 115 1.49 -9.49 3.00
CA ASP A 115 2.20 -9.75 1.75
C ASP A 115 2.21 -8.48 0.89
N LEU A 116 3.17 -8.38 -0.04
CA LEU A 116 3.27 -7.26 -1.00
C LEU A 116 2.01 -7.12 -1.85
N ALA A 117 1.40 -8.23 -2.27
CA ALA A 117 0.18 -8.22 -3.06
C ALA A 117 -1.02 -7.60 -2.30
N GLU A 118 -0.91 -7.44 -0.98
CA GLU A 118 -1.94 -6.78 -0.18
C GLU A 118 -1.82 -5.25 -0.18
N ILE A 119 -0.71 -4.68 -0.67
CA ILE A 119 -0.55 -3.24 -0.84
C ILE A 119 -1.67 -2.73 -1.77
N PRO A 120 -2.48 -1.75 -1.35
CA PRO A 120 -3.68 -1.35 -2.09
C PRO A 120 -3.45 -1.05 -3.57
N VAL A 121 -2.40 -0.30 -3.90
CA VAL A 121 -2.07 0.06 -5.27
C VAL A 121 -1.66 -1.16 -6.13
N LEU A 122 -0.99 -2.15 -5.54
CA LEU A 122 -0.59 -3.38 -6.25
C LEU A 122 -1.77 -4.34 -6.43
N ARG A 123 -2.65 -4.41 -5.45
CA ARG A 123 -3.89 -5.20 -5.51
C ARG A 123 -4.77 -4.77 -6.69
N MET A 124 -4.84 -3.48 -6.91
CA MET A 124 -5.60 -2.90 -8.02
C MET A 124 -4.92 -3.10 -9.37
N SER A 125 -3.59 -3.09 -9.41
CA SER A 125 -2.82 -3.39 -10.62
C SER A 125 -2.99 -4.83 -11.08
N ALA A 126 -3.31 -5.76 -10.18
CA ALA A 126 -3.57 -7.16 -10.47
C ALA A 126 -5.05 -7.44 -10.83
N ALA A 127 -5.95 -6.48 -10.65
CA ALA A 127 -7.36 -6.62 -11.00
C ALA A 127 -7.52 -6.69 -12.53
N THR A 128 -7.95 -7.83 -13.04
CA THR A 128 -8.12 -8.10 -14.48
C THR A 128 -9.57 -8.05 -14.92
N SER A 129 -10.50 -8.30 -14.01
CA SER A 129 -11.95 -8.21 -14.28
C SER A 129 -12.58 -6.94 -13.68
N ASP A 130 -13.71 -6.51 -14.25
CA ASP A 130 -14.42 -5.34 -13.74
C ASP A 130 -14.96 -5.55 -12.32
N ASP A 131 -15.36 -6.76 -11.96
CA ASP A 131 -15.77 -7.10 -10.59
C ASP A 131 -14.60 -6.96 -9.58
N GLU A 132 -13.40 -7.39 -9.95
CA GLU A 132 -12.20 -7.19 -9.11
C GLU A 132 -11.85 -5.72 -8.98
N LYS A 133 -11.96 -4.94 -10.07
CA LYS A 133 -11.75 -3.48 -10.04
C LYS A 133 -12.77 -2.80 -9.12
N ILE A 134 -14.04 -3.14 -9.23
CA ILE A 134 -15.12 -2.61 -8.38
C ILE A 134 -14.86 -2.96 -6.90
N ALA A 135 -14.53 -4.21 -6.59
CA ALA A 135 -14.22 -4.63 -5.22
C ALA A 135 -13.04 -3.82 -4.62
N ALA A 136 -11.99 -3.60 -5.41
CA ALA A 136 -10.83 -2.82 -5.03
C ALA A 136 -11.18 -1.33 -4.79
N ILE A 137 -11.98 -0.73 -5.68
CA ILE A 137 -12.48 0.65 -5.55
C ILE A 137 -13.31 0.80 -4.28
N VAL A 138 -14.29 -0.09 -4.05
CA VAL A 138 -15.16 -0.08 -2.88
C VAL A 138 -14.33 -0.16 -1.60
N LYS A 139 -13.38 -1.09 -1.53
CA LYS A 139 -12.47 -1.22 -0.38
C LYS A 139 -11.66 0.05 -0.11
N ASN A 140 -11.12 0.68 -1.16
CA ASN A 140 -10.38 1.94 -1.02
C ASN A 140 -11.28 3.08 -0.52
N LEU A 141 -12.48 3.22 -1.10
CA LEU A 141 -13.45 4.24 -0.70
C LEU A 141 -13.94 4.01 0.74
N SER A 142 -14.16 2.76 1.15
CA SER A 142 -14.53 2.43 2.54
C SER A 142 -13.45 2.85 3.53
N ALA A 143 -12.19 2.60 3.22
CA ALA A 143 -11.05 2.96 4.07
C ALA A 143 -10.83 4.49 4.22
N ARG A 144 -11.36 5.32 3.30
CA ARG A 144 -11.20 6.80 3.33
C ARG A 144 -12.09 7.50 4.36
N GLY A 145 -13.12 6.85 4.86
CA GLY A 145 -14.04 7.46 5.83
C GLY A 145 -14.60 8.82 5.35
N HIS A 146 -14.37 9.88 6.10
CA HIS A 146 -14.83 11.24 5.77
C HIS A 146 -14.08 11.92 4.61
N SER A 147 -12.94 11.37 4.16
CA SER A 147 -12.11 11.91 3.08
C SER A 147 -12.50 11.39 1.68
N ARG A 148 -13.72 10.87 1.53
CA ARG A 148 -14.25 10.41 0.23
C ARG A 148 -14.48 11.56 -0.73
N PRO A 149 -14.22 11.38 -2.04
CA PRO A 149 -14.54 12.36 -3.07
C PRO A 149 -16.01 12.74 -3.07
N ARG A 150 -16.33 14.03 -3.13
CA ARG A 150 -17.73 14.52 -3.16
C ARG A 150 -18.22 14.89 -4.55
N LYS A 151 -17.32 14.94 -5.56
CA LYS A 151 -17.64 15.26 -6.96
C LYS A 151 -17.24 14.10 -7.85
N VAL A 152 -18.01 13.85 -8.93
CA VAL A 152 -17.72 12.80 -9.91
C VAL A 152 -16.31 12.95 -10.48
N LYS A 153 -15.91 14.17 -10.86
CA LYS A 153 -14.56 14.43 -11.38
C LYS A 153 -13.46 14.04 -10.40
N THR A 154 -13.64 14.32 -9.12
CA THR A 154 -12.68 13.96 -8.07
C THR A 154 -12.70 12.45 -7.80
N LEU A 155 -13.88 11.82 -7.87
CA LEU A 155 -14.01 10.36 -7.79
C LEU A 155 -13.30 9.68 -8.98
N ALA A 156 -13.52 10.15 -10.20
CA ALA A 156 -12.86 9.66 -11.39
C ALA A 156 -11.33 9.73 -11.29
N ASN A 157 -10.79 10.88 -10.87
CA ASN A 157 -9.37 11.05 -10.63
C ASN A 157 -8.85 10.11 -9.52
N THR A 158 -9.64 9.93 -8.47
CA THR A 158 -9.32 8.99 -7.38
C THR A 158 -9.27 7.56 -7.91
N ILE A 159 -10.29 7.11 -8.63
CA ILE A 159 -10.31 5.78 -9.25
C ILE A 159 -9.11 5.61 -10.17
N ASN A 160 -8.87 6.56 -11.07
CA ASN A 160 -7.77 6.48 -12.02
C ASN A 160 -6.39 6.41 -11.34
N SER A 161 -6.23 7.08 -10.19
CA SER A 161 -4.99 7.03 -9.40
C SER A 161 -4.77 5.70 -8.68
N LEU A 162 -5.77 4.83 -8.63
CA LEU A 162 -5.70 3.53 -7.99
C LEU A 162 -5.10 2.47 -8.93
N PHE A 163 -5.16 2.68 -10.24
CA PHE A 163 -4.68 1.72 -11.23
C PHE A 163 -3.31 2.14 -11.78
N THR A 164 -2.45 1.17 -12.02
CA THR A 164 -1.09 1.39 -12.55
C THR A 164 -1.14 1.94 -13.96
N LYS A 165 -2.00 1.37 -14.78
CA LYS A 165 -2.30 1.85 -16.13
C LYS A 165 -3.44 2.85 -16.01
N LYS A 166 -3.26 4.02 -16.59
CA LYS A 166 -4.32 5.01 -16.69
C LYS A 166 -5.51 4.37 -17.45
N LEU A 167 -6.67 4.37 -16.80
CA LEU A 167 -7.90 3.86 -17.42
C LEU A 167 -8.32 4.82 -18.54
N GLU A 168 -8.79 4.26 -19.63
CA GLU A 168 -9.43 5.04 -20.68
C GLU A 168 -10.73 5.66 -20.16
N GLU A 169 -11.15 6.76 -20.73
CA GLU A 169 -12.31 7.53 -20.24
C GLU A 169 -13.59 6.68 -20.24
N GLU A 170 -13.76 5.85 -21.27
CA GLU A 170 -14.91 4.93 -21.39
C GLU A 170 -14.89 3.88 -20.27
N GLU A 171 -13.74 3.26 -19.99
CA GLU A 171 -13.59 2.27 -18.93
C GLU A 171 -13.84 2.90 -17.55
N LEU A 172 -13.33 4.11 -17.34
CA LEU A 172 -13.53 4.85 -16.09
C LEU A 172 -15.01 5.16 -15.86
N MET A 173 -15.72 5.60 -16.89
CA MET A 173 -17.16 5.88 -16.82
C MET A 173 -17.97 4.61 -16.64
N SER A 174 -17.57 3.49 -17.27
CA SER A 174 -18.18 2.17 -17.06
C SER A 174 -18.09 1.75 -15.60
N LEU A 175 -16.90 1.87 -14.98
CA LEU A 175 -16.71 1.54 -13.55
C LEU A 175 -17.54 2.43 -12.62
N ILE A 176 -17.68 3.72 -12.92
CA ILE A 176 -18.55 4.63 -12.15
C ILE A 176 -20.03 4.22 -12.29
N THR A 177 -20.45 3.86 -13.49
CA THR A 177 -21.82 3.39 -13.74
C THR A 177 -22.07 2.08 -13.00
N GLU A 178 -21.11 1.16 -13.01
CA GLU A 178 -21.24 -0.12 -12.30
C GLU A 178 -21.30 0.07 -10.76
N LEU A 179 -20.54 1.04 -10.20
CA LEU A 179 -20.67 1.43 -8.80
C LEU A 179 -22.08 1.95 -8.46
N GLN A 180 -22.74 2.65 -9.41
CA GLN A 180 -24.13 3.11 -9.24
C GLN A 180 -25.12 1.94 -9.34
N ASN A 181 -24.95 1.04 -10.32
CA ASN A 181 -25.79 -0.15 -10.51
C ASN A 181 -25.76 -1.06 -9.29
N LYS A 182 -24.59 -1.24 -8.70
CA LYS A 182 -24.40 -2.00 -7.44
C LYS A 182 -24.80 -1.21 -6.18
N HIS A 183 -25.36 -0.01 -6.33
CA HIS A 183 -25.82 0.86 -5.25
C HIS A 183 -24.73 1.27 -4.23
N TYR A 184 -23.45 1.19 -4.59
CA TYR A 184 -22.35 1.65 -3.73
C TYR A 184 -22.23 3.17 -3.70
N ILE A 185 -22.64 3.84 -4.77
CA ILE A 185 -22.69 5.30 -4.87
C ILE A 185 -24.02 5.78 -5.48
N VAL A 186 -24.38 7.03 -5.16
CA VAL A 186 -25.46 7.74 -5.84
C VAL A 186 -24.88 9.05 -6.36
N VAL A 187 -25.11 9.33 -7.64
CA VAL A 187 -24.68 10.58 -8.28
C VAL A 187 -25.90 11.44 -8.54
N THR A 188 -25.89 12.68 -8.01
CA THR A 188 -26.92 13.68 -8.22
C THR A 188 -26.26 15.02 -8.55
N GLU A 189 -26.55 15.57 -9.70
CA GLU A 189 -26.01 16.86 -10.17
C GLU A 189 -24.47 16.96 -10.05
N GLY A 190 -23.77 15.86 -10.39
CA GLY A 190 -22.31 15.77 -10.32
C GLY A 190 -21.73 15.63 -8.89
N ASN A 191 -22.59 15.53 -7.88
CA ASN A 191 -22.19 15.18 -6.51
C ASN A 191 -22.30 13.67 -6.28
N VAL A 192 -21.43 13.14 -5.42
CA VAL A 192 -21.38 11.73 -5.08
C VAL A 192 -21.70 11.53 -3.60
N SER A 193 -22.67 10.66 -3.33
CA SER A 193 -22.96 10.12 -2.00
C SER A 193 -22.69 8.61 -1.98
N TYR A 194 -22.43 8.04 -0.80
CA TYR A 194 -21.89 6.69 -0.64
C TYR A 194 -22.79 5.82 0.23
N LYS A 195 -23.01 4.56 -0.23
CA LYS A 195 -23.67 3.48 0.50
C LYS A 195 -22.75 2.25 0.50
N LEU A 196 -21.53 2.40 1.03
CA LEU A 196 -20.53 1.35 1.00
C LEU A 196 -20.74 0.35 2.15
N PRO A 197 -20.39 -0.93 1.95
CA PRO A 197 -20.40 -1.93 3.03
C PRO A 197 -19.40 -1.52 4.12
N HIS A 198 -19.73 -1.90 5.35
CA HIS A 198 -18.91 -1.70 6.54
C HIS A 198 -17.71 -2.66 6.58
#